data_55fcde9d70ed917913cc0754641efa22
#
_entry.id   55fcde9d70ed917913cc0754641efa22
#
_cell.length_a   1.000
_cell.length_b   1.000
_cell.length_c   1.000
_cell.angle_alpha   90.00
_cell.angle_beta   90.00
_cell.angle_gamma   90.00
#
_symmetry.space_group_name_H-M   'P 1'
#
loop_
_entity.id
_entity.type
_entity.pdbx_description
1 polymer ?
#
loop_
_entity_poly.entity_id
_entity_poly.type
_entity_poly.pdbx_seq_one_letter_code
_entity_poly.pdbx_strand_id
1 'polypeptide(L)' 'MNADDYQIGGQHYKSMPVQPWDVMEILLTRQEFIGYLKGNIIKYAMRTGLKDEHDGEKLKHYKQKLQEYGLKSL' A
#
# COMPACT_ATOMS: atom_id res chain seq x y z
N MET A 1 10.19 -3.63 21.00
CA MET A 1 10.53 -3.46 19.59
C MET A 1 10.29 -2.01 19.21
N ASN A 2 11.24 -1.37 18.58
CA ASN A 2 11.11 0.02 18.20
C ASN A 2 10.85 0.15 16.68
N ALA A 3 10.55 1.35 16.25
CA ALA A 3 10.20 1.61 14.86
C ALA A 3 11.33 1.26 13.88
N ASP A 4 12.56 1.32 14.33
CA ASP A 4 13.70 1.04 13.44
C ASP A 4 13.73 -0.41 12.99
N ASP A 5 13.18 -1.31 13.77
CA ASP A 5 13.14 -2.72 13.42
C ASP A 5 12.27 -2.97 12.19
N TYR A 6 11.36 -2.06 11.90
CA TYR A 6 10.45 -2.19 10.76
C TYR A 6 10.92 -1.45 9.53
N GLN A 7 11.96 -0.63 9.65
CA GLN A 7 12.39 0.23 8.55
C GLN A 7 13.63 -0.28 7.85
N ILE A 8 14.05 -1.45 8.17
CA ILE A 8 15.24 -2.03 7.59
C ILE A 8 14.90 -2.60 6.22
N GLY A 9 14.97 -1.73 5.22
CA GLY A 9 14.88 -2.12 3.82
C GLY A 9 13.54 -2.70 3.39
N GLY A 10 13.16 -2.44 2.16
CA GLY A 10 11.92 -2.97 1.59
C GLY A 10 11.92 -4.48 1.41
N GLN A 11 13.07 -5.09 1.51
CA GLN A 11 13.20 -6.53 1.36
C GLN A 11 12.50 -7.31 2.46
N HIS A 12 12.36 -6.70 3.64
CA HIS A 12 11.68 -7.34 4.76
C HIS A 12 10.22 -7.62 4.48
N TYR A 13 9.57 -6.75 3.69
CA TYR A 13 8.17 -6.97 3.36
C TYR A 13 7.97 -8.21 2.50
N LYS A 14 8.94 -8.53 1.66
CA LYS A 14 8.83 -9.69 0.80
C LYS A 14 8.93 -11.00 1.57
N SER A 15 9.67 -10.99 2.68
CA SER A 15 9.86 -12.19 3.49
C SER A 15 8.85 -12.32 4.61
N MET A 16 8.02 -11.31 4.82
CA MET A 16 6.99 -11.38 5.84
C MET A 16 5.86 -12.29 5.41
N PRO A 17 5.33 -13.11 6.32
CA PRO A 17 4.17 -13.95 6.01
C PRO A 17 2.91 -13.12 5.77
N VAL A 18 2.86 -11.89 6.29
CA VAL A 18 1.72 -10.99 6.14
C VAL A 18 2.23 -9.65 5.67
N GLN A 19 1.62 -9.09 4.64
CA GLN A 19 2.00 -7.78 4.13
C GLN A 19 1.43 -6.67 5.00
N PRO A 20 2.09 -5.49 5.06
CA PRO A 20 1.58 -4.39 5.89
C PRO A 20 0.12 -4.03 5.61
N TRP A 21 -0.31 -4.01 4.37
CA TRP A 21 -1.69 -3.62 4.09
C TRP A 21 -2.71 -4.66 4.53
N ASP A 22 -2.31 -5.94 4.70
CA ASP A 22 -3.20 -6.94 5.27
C ASP A 22 -3.48 -6.63 6.73
N VAL A 23 -2.46 -6.21 7.46
CA VAL A 23 -2.61 -5.79 8.85
C VAL A 23 -3.44 -4.52 8.93
N MET A 24 -3.19 -3.57 8.03
CA MET A 24 -3.95 -2.33 7.98
C MET A 24 -5.43 -2.58 7.73
N GLU A 25 -5.74 -3.54 6.87
CA GLU A 25 -7.12 -3.89 6.57
C GLU A 25 -7.86 -4.38 7.82
N ILE A 26 -7.15 -5.06 8.71
CA ILE A 26 -7.70 -5.56 9.96
C ILE A 26 -7.83 -4.46 11.01
N LEU A 27 -6.80 -3.63 11.15
CA LEU A 27 -6.70 -2.67 12.26
C LEU A 27 -7.32 -1.32 11.97
N LEU A 28 -7.34 -0.89 10.72
CA LEU A 28 -7.88 0.41 10.35
C LEU A 28 -9.37 0.32 10.06
N THR A 29 -10.07 1.43 10.26
CA THR A 29 -11.45 1.50 9.82
C THR A 29 -11.49 1.48 8.30
N ARG A 30 -12.68 1.21 7.75
CA ARG A 30 -12.86 1.21 6.31
C ARG A 30 -12.42 2.53 5.68
N GLN A 31 -12.82 3.65 6.28
CA GLN A 31 -12.47 4.97 5.76
C GLN A 31 -10.97 5.23 5.84
N GLU A 32 -10.34 4.81 6.92
CA GLU A 32 -8.90 4.97 7.08
C GLU A 32 -8.13 4.17 6.03
N PHE A 33 -8.52 2.95 5.80
CA PHE A 33 -7.83 2.11 4.83
C PHE A 33 -8.02 2.64 3.41
N ILE A 34 -9.23 3.07 3.07
CA ILE A 34 -9.50 3.68 1.77
C ILE A 34 -8.64 4.94 1.59
N GLY A 35 -8.52 5.76 2.65
CA GLY A 35 -7.67 6.95 2.61
C GLY A 35 -6.20 6.60 2.37
N TYR A 36 -5.72 5.56 3.02
CA TYR A 36 -4.37 5.07 2.81
C TYR A 36 -4.13 4.68 1.34
N LEU A 37 -5.05 3.91 0.77
CA LEU A 37 -4.93 3.49 -0.62
C LEU A 37 -4.98 4.68 -1.58
N LYS A 38 -5.92 5.60 -1.35
CA LYS A 38 -6.05 6.81 -2.18
C LYS A 38 -4.80 7.67 -2.11
N GLY A 39 -4.23 7.84 -0.92
CA GLY A 39 -3.02 8.62 -0.75
C GLY A 39 -1.85 8.04 -1.53
N ASN A 40 -1.71 6.73 -1.50
CA ASN A 40 -0.66 6.08 -2.26
C ASN A 40 -0.90 6.16 -3.77
N ILE A 41 -2.15 6.06 -4.20
CA ILE A 41 -2.49 6.24 -5.62
C ILE A 41 -2.06 7.63 -6.10
N ILE A 42 -2.40 8.66 -5.34
CA ILE A 42 -2.01 10.03 -5.68
C ILE A 42 -0.49 10.15 -5.74
N LYS A 43 0.19 9.64 -4.73
CA LYS A 43 1.65 9.71 -4.65
C LYS A 43 2.31 9.09 -5.87
N TYR A 44 1.92 7.88 -6.22
CA TYR A 44 2.56 7.19 -7.34
C TYR A 44 2.11 7.72 -8.69
N ALA A 45 0.87 8.21 -8.79
CA ALA A 45 0.42 8.87 -10.02
C ALA A 45 1.27 10.11 -10.33
N MET A 46 1.61 10.88 -9.30
CA MET A 46 2.42 12.08 -9.47
C MET A 46 3.87 11.76 -9.80
N ARG A 47 4.36 10.61 -9.36
CA ARG A 47 5.77 10.22 -9.55
C ARG A 47 6.02 9.41 -10.81
N THR A 48 4.99 8.88 -11.42
CA THR A 48 5.13 7.99 -12.57
C THR A 48 5.94 8.66 -13.67
N GLY A 49 7.00 7.98 -14.11
CA GLY A 49 7.86 8.46 -15.17
C GLY A 49 8.93 9.45 -14.74
N LEU A 50 8.96 9.85 -13.46
CA LEU A 50 9.92 10.85 -13.00
C LEU A 50 11.16 10.25 -12.36
N LYS A 51 11.05 9.20 -11.58
CA LYS A 51 12.18 8.66 -10.86
C LYS A 51 12.34 7.17 -11.00
N ASP A 52 11.32 6.42 -10.63
CA ASP A 52 11.39 4.97 -10.51
C ASP A 52 10.49 4.34 -11.56
N GLU A 53 11.05 3.46 -12.37
CA GLU A 53 10.29 2.77 -13.39
C GLU A 53 9.22 1.85 -12.78
N HIS A 54 9.36 1.52 -11.49
CA HIS A 54 8.39 0.67 -10.80
C HIS A 54 7.21 1.45 -10.23
N ASP A 55 7.22 2.78 -10.29
CA ASP A 55 6.13 3.58 -9.75
C ASP A 55 4.80 3.31 -10.47
N GLY A 56 4.85 3.03 -11.77
CA GLY A 56 3.66 2.67 -12.51
C GLY A 56 3.04 1.36 -12.04
N GLU A 57 3.87 0.39 -11.70
CA GLU A 57 3.41 -0.89 -11.17
C GLU A 57 2.79 -0.71 -9.79
N LYS A 58 3.41 0.11 -8.95
CA LYS A 58 2.88 0.40 -7.62
C LYS A 58 1.53 1.09 -7.72
N LEU A 59 1.40 2.05 -8.64
CA LEU A 59 0.15 2.74 -8.87
C LEU A 59 -0.96 1.75 -9.24
N LYS A 60 -0.66 0.89 -10.20
CA LYS A 60 -1.62 -0.12 -10.65
C LYS A 60 -2.04 -1.04 -9.50
N HIS A 61 -1.08 -1.44 -8.67
CA HIS A 61 -1.30 -2.34 -7.55
C HIS A 61 -2.23 -1.72 -6.51
N TYR A 62 -2.01 -0.45 -6.16
CA TYR A 62 -2.88 0.22 -5.20
C TYR A 62 -4.27 0.47 -5.76
N LYS A 63 -4.40 0.78 -7.06
CA LYS A 63 -5.69 0.95 -7.71
C LYS A 63 -6.48 -0.35 -7.68
N GLN A 64 -5.81 -1.46 -7.98
CA GLN A 64 -6.44 -2.77 -7.98
C GLN A 64 -6.93 -3.13 -6.57
N LYS A 65 -6.09 -2.88 -5.56
CA LYS A 65 -6.48 -3.16 -4.18
C LYS A 65 -7.68 -2.34 -3.75
N LEU A 66 -7.72 -1.07 -4.13
CA LEU A 66 -8.84 -0.20 -3.79
C LEU A 66 -10.13 -0.72 -4.43
N GLN A 67 -10.07 -1.15 -5.68
CA GLN A 67 -11.21 -1.70 -6.38
C GLN A 67 -11.72 -2.98 -5.70
N GLU A 68 -10.81 -3.89 -5.40
CA GLU A 68 -11.16 -5.16 -4.74
C GLU A 68 -11.75 -4.91 -3.36
N TYR A 69 -11.14 -4.02 -2.61
CA TYR A 69 -11.60 -3.71 -1.26
C TYR A 69 -12.97 -3.06 -1.28
N GLY A 70 -13.21 -2.15 -2.21
CA GLY A 70 -14.50 -1.50 -2.38
C GLY A 70 -15.61 -2.49 -2.68
N LEU A 71 -15.35 -3.41 -3.60
CA LEU A 71 -16.32 -4.45 -3.95
C LEU A 71 -16.58 -5.39 -2.77
N LYS A 72 -15.50 -5.76 -2.09
CA LYS A 72 -15.60 -6.68 -0.95
C LYS A 72 -16.37 -6.09 0.21
N SER A 73 -16.33 -4.77 0.34
CA SER A 73 -16.95 -4.07 1.46
C SER A 73 -18.42 -3.74 1.23
N LEU A 74 -18.92 -3.99 0.05
CA LEU A 74 -20.33 -3.79 -0.25
C LEU A 74 -21.16 -4.94 0.31
#